data_97547589c0dfc9082b16e9f928b69b03
#
_entry.id   97547589c0dfc9082b16e9f928b69b03
#
_cell.length_a   1.000
_cell.length_b   1.000
_cell.length_c   1.000
_cell.angle_alpha   90.00
_cell.angle_beta   90.00
_cell.angle_gamma   90.00
#
_symmetry.space_group_name_H-M   'P 1'
#
loop_
_entity.id
_entity.type
_entity.pdbx_description
1 polymer ?
#
loop_
_entity_poly.entity_id
_entity_poly.type
_entity_poly.pdbx_seq_one_letter_code
_entity_poly.pdbx_strand_id
1 'polypeptide(L)'
;FKSMKVAYFLDGAEDTPTDLTEWVSTGSSLLDLAISNRPNGGLPVGRITELTGLEASGKSLIGAHVLANTQKKGGLAVYIDTENAMNEEFARAIGIDISSMLYIQLEAIEDIFETIENIILKIRESNNDRLVTIVVDSVAAATTKVEQEADFEKDGWATSKAIIISKAMRKVTQLIGRQRICLVFTNQLRVRLGVSFGDPYTTSGGKALGFHASCRLRLKAAGQIKAKVDGKEHVIGIKTKAQVVKNRMGPPLRTAEFQILFDRGIDDYGSWLQVMKDYNLVQQGGSWYTYTDSETGESIKFMSKEFESKILNDPARKERIYQSLCTALTMSYQTDDIGIDDVEIGNDDVPIG
;
A
#
# COMPACT_ATOMS: atom_id res chain seq x y z
N PHE A 1 -13.98 -29.41 19.80
CA PHE A 1 -13.25 -28.40 19.02
C PHE A 1 -13.69 -26.96 19.34
N LYS A 2 -15.02 -26.68 19.49
CA LYS A 2 -15.53 -25.34 19.89
C LYS A 2 -14.94 -24.84 21.21
N SER A 3 -14.78 -25.72 22.20
CA SER A 3 -14.20 -25.36 23.52
C SER A 3 -12.72 -24.95 23.44
N MET A 4 -12.00 -25.40 22.43
CA MET A 4 -10.59 -25.07 22.20
C MET A 4 -10.41 -23.80 21.33
N LYS A 5 -11.51 -23.19 20.83
CA LYS A 5 -11.50 -22.04 19.92
C LYS A 5 -10.58 -22.23 18.68
N VAL A 6 -10.56 -23.44 18.12
CA VAL A 6 -9.76 -23.80 16.94
C VAL A 6 -10.63 -24.18 15.72
N ALA A 7 -11.95 -24.23 15.89
CA ALA A 7 -12.90 -24.52 14.83
C ALA A 7 -14.05 -23.49 14.86
N TYR A 8 -14.37 -22.93 13.71
CA TYR A 8 -15.39 -21.89 13.51
C TYR A 8 -16.29 -22.27 12.33
N PHE A 9 -17.56 -21.88 12.37
CA PHE A 9 -18.40 -21.86 11.21
C PHE A 9 -18.21 -20.49 10.50
N LEU A 10 -18.08 -20.49 9.18
CA LEU A 10 -17.91 -19.27 8.38
C LEU A 10 -19.28 -18.73 7.93
N ASP A 11 -20.26 -18.77 8.85
CA ASP A 11 -21.64 -18.29 8.63
C ASP A 11 -21.87 -16.85 9.12
N GLY A 12 -20.81 -16.19 9.61
CA GLY A 12 -20.87 -14.83 10.14
C GLY A 12 -21.47 -14.74 11.57
N ALA A 13 -21.82 -15.88 12.20
CA ALA A 13 -22.39 -15.88 13.55
C ALA A 13 -21.36 -15.68 14.66
N GLU A 14 -20.08 -15.95 14.39
CA GLU A 14 -18.98 -15.78 15.32
C GLU A 14 -17.79 -15.12 14.60
N ASP A 15 -17.09 -14.21 15.28
CA ASP A 15 -15.84 -13.62 14.75
C ASP A 15 -14.79 -14.71 14.57
N THR A 16 -14.25 -14.82 13.37
CA THR A 16 -13.20 -15.78 13.05
C THR A 16 -11.84 -15.08 12.95
N PRO A 17 -10.73 -15.80 13.16
CA PRO A 17 -9.39 -15.21 12.98
C PRO A 17 -9.09 -14.75 11.53
N THR A 18 -9.95 -15.12 10.59
CA THR A 18 -9.87 -14.71 9.17
C THR A 18 -10.59 -13.42 8.89
N ASP A 19 -11.48 -12.97 9.79
CA ASP A 19 -12.26 -11.75 9.59
C ASP A 19 -11.37 -10.53 9.70
N LEU A 20 -11.37 -9.75 8.64
CA LEU A 20 -10.65 -8.49 8.56
C LEU A 20 -11.63 -7.36 8.81
N THR A 21 -11.49 -6.74 9.97
CA THR A 21 -12.38 -5.68 10.42
C THR A 21 -11.75 -4.29 10.32
N GLU A 22 -10.42 -4.23 10.18
CA GLU A 22 -9.69 -2.98 10.22
C GLU A 22 -8.65 -2.87 9.08
N TRP A 23 -8.53 -1.65 8.54
CA TRP A 23 -7.68 -1.30 7.42
C TRP A 23 -6.96 0.01 7.69
N VAL A 24 -5.78 0.18 7.09
CA VAL A 24 -5.04 1.45 7.12
C VAL A 24 -4.89 1.96 5.69
N SER A 25 -5.34 3.17 5.43
CA SER A 25 -5.26 3.79 4.11
C SER A 25 -3.80 3.96 3.65
N THR A 26 -3.56 3.71 2.38
CA THR A 26 -2.29 3.99 1.69
C THR A 26 -2.09 5.46 1.35
N GLY A 27 -3.10 6.30 1.58
CA GLY A 27 -3.15 7.70 1.14
C GLY A 27 -3.74 7.87 -0.27
N SER A 28 -3.96 6.78 -1.00
CA SER A 28 -4.67 6.78 -2.28
C SER A 28 -5.95 5.97 -2.16
N SER A 29 -7.10 6.63 -2.27
CA SER A 29 -8.41 5.98 -2.25
C SER A 29 -8.56 4.93 -3.35
N LEU A 30 -7.95 5.17 -4.51
CA LEU A 30 -7.98 4.24 -5.64
C LEU A 30 -7.18 2.98 -5.34
N LEU A 31 -6.02 3.12 -4.72
CA LEU A 31 -5.21 1.97 -4.30
C LEU A 31 -5.88 1.21 -3.17
N ASP A 32 -6.47 1.91 -2.21
CA ASP A 32 -7.23 1.31 -1.11
C ASP A 32 -8.38 0.44 -1.63
N LEU A 33 -9.14 0.95 -2.62
CA LEU A 33 -10.19 0.20 -3.28
C LEU A 33 -9.65 -0.99 -4.09
N ALA A 34 -8.53 -0.81 -4.79
CA ALA A 34 -7.90 -1.90 -5.55
C ALA A 34 -7.44 -3.06 -4.65
N ILE A 35 -7.00 -2.77 -3.42
CA ILE A 35 -6.56 -3.76 -2.44
C ILE A 35 -7.76 -4.43 -1.76
N SER A 36 -8.63 -3.62 -1.17
CA SER A 36 -9.65 -4.09 -0.21
C SER A 36 -11.01 -4.39 -0.84
N ASN A 37 -11.26 -3.88 -2.05
CA ASN A 37 -12.52 -3.94 -2.77
C ASN A 37 -13.72 -3.43 -1.95
N ARG A 38 -13.49 -2.42 -1.11
CA ARG A 38 -14.49 -1.83 -0.22
C ARG A 38 -14.21 -0.37 0.09
N PRO A 39 -15.22 0.44 0.41
CA PRO A 39 -15.04 1.79 0.95
C PRO A 39 -14.20 1.78 2.25
N ASN A 40 -13.40 2.83 2.46
CA ASN A 40 -12.57 3.01 3.65
C ASN A 40 -11.62 1.84 3.94
N GLY A 41 -11.16 1.19 2.88
CA GLY A 41 -10.23 0.08 2.94
C GLY A 41 -8.77 0.51 3.04
N GLY A 42 -7.89 -0.24 2.41
CA GLY A 42 -6.44 -0.02 2.39
C GLY A 42 -5.65 -1.27 2.73
N LEU A 43 -4.54 -1.13 3.46
CA LEU A 43 -3.75 -2.25 3.92
C LEU A 43 -4.40 -2.96 5.10
N PRO A 44 -4.43 -4.30 5.10
CA PRO A 44 -5.12 -5.07 6.14
C PRO A 44 -4.35 -5.08 7.46
N VAL A 45 -5.04 -4.83 8.57
CA VAL A 45 -4.50 -4.98 9.92
C VAL A 45 -4.49 -6.47 10.30
N GLY A 46 -3.47 -6.92 11.04
CA GLY A 46 -3.27 -8.34 11.36
C GLY A 46 -2.68 -9.15 10.20
N ARG A 47 -2.16 -8.49 9.18
CA ARG A 47 -1.56 -9.13 7.99
C ARG A 47 -0.25 -8.44 7.60
N ILE A 48 0.48 -9.12 6.71
CA ILE A 48 1.73 -8.64 6.15
C ILE A 48 1.48 -8.16 4.72
N THR A 49 1.98 -6.96 4.42
CA THR A 49 2.00 -6.39 3.07
C THR A 49 3.44 -6.20 2.60
N GLU A 50 3.74 -6.59 1.36
CA GLU A 50 4.99 -6.30 0.69
C GLU A 50 4.80 -5.28 -0.42
N LEU A 51 5.56 -4.18 -0.38
CA LEU A 51 5.63 -3.15 -1.41
C LEU A 51 6.89 -3.38 -2.25
N THR A 52 6.73 -3.73 -3.51
CA THR A 52 7.85 -3.98 -4.42
C THR A 52 7.91 -2.96 -5.54
N GLY A 53 9.08 -2.68 -6.07
CA GLY A 53 9.27 -1.77 -7.19
C GLY A 53 10.74 -1.43 -7.40
N LEU A 54 11.04 -0.85 -8.56
CA LEU A 54 12.34 -0.26 -8.84
C LEU A 54 12.57 0.98 -7.95
N GLU A 55 13.76 1.55 -8.01
CA GLU A 55 14.06 2.81 -7.33
C GLU A 55 13.10 3.93 -7.77
N ALA A 56 12.86 4.88 -6.88
CA ALA A 56 11.98 6.03 -7.11
C ALA A 56 10.56 5.68 -7.57
N SER A 57 10.05 4.47 -7.30
CA SER A 57 8.67 4.06 -7.64
C SER A 57 7.62 4.45 -6.60
N GLY A 58 8.01 5.01 -5.44
CA GLY A 58 7.11 5.48 -4.39
C GLY A 58 6.89 4.52 -3.22
N LYS A 59 7.70 3.46 -3.07
CA LYS A 59 7.57 2.45 -1.97
C LYS A 59 7.60 3.09 -0.59
N SER A 60 8.69 3.79 -0.28
CA SER A 60 8.90 4.46 1.02
C SER A 60 7.81 5.50 1.30
N LEU A 61 7.37 6.19 0.25
CA LEU A 61 6.31 7.18 0.34
C LEU A 61 4.96 6.56 0.75
N ILE A 62 4.57 5.44 0.14
CA ILE A 62 3.35 4.73 0.55
C ILE A 62 3.49 4.27 2.00
N GLY A 63 4.65 3.73 2.40
CA GLY A 63 4.94 3.40 3.80
C GLY A 63 4.72 4.59 4.74
N ALA A 64 5.24 5.75 4.37
CA ALA A 64 5.07 6.99 5.14
C ALA A 64 3.60 7.43 5.24
N HIS A 65 2.83 7.36 4.15
CA HIS A 65 1.38 7.65 4.21
C HIS A 65 0.62 6.67 5.11
N VAL A 66 0.96 5.39 5.08
CA VAL A 66 0.35 4.38 5.97
C VAL A 66 0.64 4.71 7.44
N LEU A 67 1.86 5.14 7.77
CA LEU A 67 2.22 5.60 9.12
C LEU A 67 1.42 6.84 9.54
N ALA A 68 1.33 7.86 8.67
CA ALA A 68 0.54 9.05 8.93
C ALA A 68 -0.94 8.71 9.16
N ASN A 69 -1.51 7.82 8.35
CA ASN A 69 -2.89 7.40 8.49
C ASN A 69 -3.12 6.50 9.73
N THR A 70 -2.11 5.77 10.18
CA THR A 70 -2.12 5.07 11.48
C THR A 70 -2.21 6.06 12.62
N GLN A 71 -1.41 7.13 12.61
CA GLN A 71 -1.44 8.17 13.64
C GLN A 71 -2.79 8.91 13.67
N LYS A 72 -3.39 9.21 12.52
CA LYS A 72 -4.75 9.79 12.43
C LYS A 72 -5.81 8.92 13.10
N LYS A 73 -5.62 7.60 13.14
CA LYS A 73 -6.47 6.64 13.87
C LYS A 73 -6.09 6.49 15.34
N GLY A 74 -5.19 7.31 15.88
CA GLY A 74 -4.67 7.21 17.26
C GLY A 74 -3.70 6.02 17.45
N GLY A 75 -3.26 5.40 16.37
CA GLY A 75 -2.32 4.28 16.37
C GLY A 75 -0.87 4.70 16.63
N LEU A 76 0.00 3.72 16.86
CA LEU A 76 1.44 3.90 16.97
C LEU A 76 2.09 3.67 15.60
N ALA A 77 2.82 4.64 15.11
CA ALA A 77 3.65 4.55 13.92
C ALA A 77 5.06 4.09 14.31
N VAL A 78 5.56 3.04 13.67
CA VAL A 78 6.92 2.52 13.84
C VAL A 78 7.59 2.45 12.48
N TYR A 79 8.73 3.12 12.34
CA TYR A 79 9.53 3.07 11.12
C TYR A 79 10.89 2.46 11.41
N ILE A 80 11.19 1.33 10.78
CA ILE A 80 12.49 0.65 10.86
C ILE A 80 13.24 0.97 9.57
N ASP A 81 14.26 1.80 9.68
CA ASP A 81 15.06 2.32 8.56
C ASP A 81 16.37 1.53 8.45
N THR A 82 16.59 0.91 7.31
CA THR A 82 17.82 0.18 6.98
C THR A 82 18.70 0.91 5.97
N GLU A 83 18.19 1.99 5.37
CA GLU A 83 18.86 2.77 4.32
C GLU A 83 19.35 4.13 4.82
N ASN A 84 18.93 4.52 6.03
CA ASN A 84 19.20 5.86 6.59
C ASN A 84 18.68 6.99 5.69
N ALA A 85 17.52 6.78 5.10
CA ALA A 85 16.97 7.60 4.02
C ALA A 85 15.78 8.47 4.43
N MET A 86 15.34 8.42 5.69
CA MET A 86 14.20 9.21 6.17
C MET A 86 14.50 10.70 6.09
N ASN A 87 13.70 11.42 5.32
CA ASN A 87 13.70 12.88 5.30
C ASN A 87 12.58 13.42 6.20
N GLU A 88 12.95 14.10 7.28
CA GLU A 88 11.99 14.62 8.27
C GLU A 88 11.04 15.68 7.69
N GLU A 89 11.53 16.59 6.85
CA GLU A 89 10.68 17.65 6.26
C GLU A 89 9.61 17.03 5.36
N PHE A 90 10.01 16.04 4.57
CA PHE A 90 9.07 15.31 3.72
C PHE A 90 8.08 14.48 4.52
N ALA A 91 8.53 13.82 5.59
CA ALA A 91 7.64 13.08 6.49
C ALA A 91 6.58 13.99 7.12
N ARG A 92 6.96 15.21 7.55
CA ARG A 92 6.02 16.23 8.05
C ARG A 92 5.06 16.72 6.96
N ALA A 93 5.54 16.92 5.74
CA ALA A 93 4.71 17.34 4.60
C ALA A 93 3.63 16.30 4.25
N ILE A 94 3.91 15.01 4.44
CA ILE A 94 2.94 13.91 4.29
C ILE A 94 1.93 13.88 5.46
N GLY A 95 2.26 14.49 6.58
CA GLY A 95 1.40 14.55 7.77
C GLY A 95 1.78 13.56 8.87
N ILE A 96 3.02 13.07 8.88
CA ILE A 96 3.55 12.29 10.01
C ILE A 96 3.88 13.24 11.16
N ASP A 97 3.35 12.96 12.34
CA ASP A 97 3.85 13.53 13.58
C ASP A 97 5.12 12.77 14.00
N ILE A 98 6.26 13.36 13.69
CA ILE A 98 7.58 12.78 13.98
C ILE A 98 7.80 12.62 15.49
N SER A 99 7.24 13.50 16.30
CA SER A 99 7.41 13.49 17.76
C SER A 99 6.75 12.28 18.42
N SER A 100 5.74 11.69 17.77
CA SER A 100 5.00 10.52 18.25
C SER A 100 5.27 9.24 17.41
N MET A 101 6.23 9.29 16.48
CA MET A 101 6.67 8.15 15.69
C MET A 101 7.88 7.48 16.34
N LEU A 102 7.85 6.16 16.45
CA LEU A 102 9.02 5.38 16.86
C LEU A 102 9.92 5.14 15.63
N TYR A 103 11.04 5.84 15.58
CA TYR A 103 12.06 5.66 14.54
C TYR A 103 13.19 4.75 15.06
N ILE A 104 13.50 3.70 14.31
CA ILE A 104 14.48 2.67 14.68
C ILE A 104 15.42 2.47 13.49
N GLN A 105 16.70 2.56 13.72
CA GLN A 105 17.75 2.37 12.73
C GLN A 105 18.42 1.02 12.95
N LEU A 106 18.34 0.12 11.99
CA LEU A 106 18.89 -1.24 12.06
C LEU A 106 19.44 -1.65 10.70
N GLU A 107 20.52 -2.43 10.70
CA GLU A 107 21.18 -2.94 9.51
C GLU A 107 21.02 -4.45 9.33
N ALA A 108 21.07 -5.22 10.43
CA ALA A 108 20.99 -6.67 10.37
C ALA A 108 19.54 -7.17 10.32
N ILE A 109 19.25 -8.08 9.40
CA ILE A 109 17.89 -8.66 9.23
C ILE A 109 17.44 -9.42 10.49
N GLU A 110 18.34 -10.03 11.23
CA GLU A 110 18.08 -10.70 12.49
C GLU A 110 17.55 -9.72 13.54
N ASP A 111 18.20 -8.55 13.68
CA ASP A 111 17.83 -7.53 14.66
C ASP A 111 16.50 -6.87 14.29
N ILE A 112 16.22 -6.71 13.00
CA ILE A 112 14.93 -6.22 12.50
C ILE A 112 13.80 -7.14 12.97
N PHE A 113 13.91 -8.45 12.74
CA PHE A 113 12.86 -9.38 13.12
C PHE A 113 12.76 -9.58 14.65
N GLU A 114 13.87 -9.53 15.37
CA GLU A 114 13.87 -9.55 16.84
C GLU A 114 13.15 -8.31 17.39
N THR A 115 13.41 -7.14 16.81
CA THR A 115 12.75 -5.88 17.20
C THR A 115 11.25 -5.94 16.93
N ILE A 116 10.82 -6.42 15.77
CA ILE A 116 9.40 -6.62 15.44
C ILE A 116 8.74 -7.53 16.48
N GLU A 117 9.37 -8.66 16.81
CA GLU A 117 8.87 -9.60 17.81
C GLU A 117 8.73 -8.94 19.17
N ASN A 118 9.77 -8.23 19.62
CA ASN A 118 9.77 -7.55 20.91
C ASN A 118 8.68 -6.49 21.01
N ILE A 119 8.43 -5.72 19.94
CA ILE A 119 7.32 -4.76 19.88
C ILE A 119 5.98 -5.49 20.05
N ILE A 120 5.77 -6.59 19.32
CA ILE A 120 4.53 -7.38 19.39
C ILE A 120 4.31 -7.95 20.80
N LEU A 121 5.35 -8.51 21.42
CA LEU A 121 5.28 -9.08 22.76
C LEU A 121 4.96 -8.01 23.82
N LYS A 122 5.59 -6.84 23.75
CA LYS A 122 5.30 -5.71 24.66
C LYS A 122 3.87 -5.20 24.52
N ILE A 123 3.33 -5.16 23.31
CA ILE A 123 1.93 -4.78 23.06
C ILE A 123 0.99 -5.79 23.74
N ARG A 124 1.29 -7.10 23.65
CA ARG A 124 0.51 -8.15 24.30
C ARG A 124 0.55 -8.07 25.81
N GLU A 125 1.74 -7.82 26.38
CA GLU A 125 1.93 -7.68 27.82
C GLU A 125 1.19 -6.47 28.39
N SER A 126 1.11 -5.37 27.65
CA SER A 126 0.44 -4.14 28.08
C SER A 126 -1.09 -4.20 28.02
N ASN A 127 -1.68 -5.29 27.52
CA ASN A 127 -3.13 -5.40 27.23
C ASN A 127 -3.69 -4.18 26.45
N ASN A 128 -2.85 -3.52 25.68
CA ASN A 128 -3.21 -2.34 24.90
C ASN A 128 -3.70 -2.77 23.52
N ASP A 129 -4.95 -2.45 23.21
CA ASP A 129 -5.59 -2.71 21.90
C ASP A 129 -5.31 -1.59 20.87
N ARG A 130 -4.24 -0.83 21.07
CA ARG A 130 -3.85 0.24 20.16
C ARG A 130 -3.40 -0.33 18.81
N LEU A 131 -3.89 0.26 17.72
CA LEU A 131 -3.38 -0.03 16.38
C LEU A 131 -1.88 0.30 16.30
N VAL A 132 -1.09 -0.59 15.73
CA VAL A 132 0.34 -0.38 15.48
C VAL A 132 0.65 -0.69 14.03
N THR A 133 1.27 0.25 13.35
CA THR A 133 1.84 0.00 12.02
C THR A 133 3.35 0.00 12.09
N ILE A 134 3.97 -1.06 11.59
CA ILE A 134 5.42 -1.21 11.49
C ILE A 134 5.77 -1.23 10.00
N VAL A 135 6.56 -0.26 9.57
CA VAL A 135 7.14 -0.21 8.21
C VAL A 135 8.62 -0.52 8.30
N VAL A 136 9.07 -1.50 7.52
CA VAL A 136 10.50 -1.85 7.37
C VAL A 136 10.96 -1.39 5.99
N ASP A 137 11.86 -0.44 5.94
CA ASP A 137 12.36 0.16 4.69
C ASP A 137 13.90 0.13 4.64
N SER A 138 14.50 -0.80 3.91
CA SER A 138 13.93 -1.90 3.12
C SER A 138 14.58 -3.24 3.47
N VAL A 139 13.86 -4.34 3.18
CA VAL A 139 14.47 -5.69 3.29
C VAL A 139 15.64 -5.85 2.32
N ALA A 140 15.63 -5.14 1.20
CA ALA A 140 16.70 -5.21 0.21
C ALA A 140 18.06 -4.72 0.76
N ALA A 141 18.06 -3.62 1.50
CA ALA A 141 19.27 -3.00 2.07
C ALA A 141 19.80 -3.74 3.29
N ALA A 142 18.92 -4.41 4.06
CA ALA A 142 19.35 -5.14 5.26
C ALA A 142 20.40 -6.22 4.93
N THR A 143 21.41 -6.35 5.79
CA THR A 143 22.46 -7.37 5.73
C THR A 143 22.15 -8.52 6.72
N THR A 144 22.96 -9.57 6.75
CA THR A 144 22.96 -10.55 7.85
C THR A 144 24.11 -10.27 8.81
N LYS A 145 24.01 -10.69 10.10
CA LYS A 145 25.12 -10.57 11.05
C LYS A 145 26.39 -11.26 10.54
N VAL A 146 26.23 -12.41 9.91
CA VAL A 146 27.33 -13.16 9.31
C VAL A 146 27.97 -12.40 8.15
N GLU A 147 27.17 -11.68 7.36
CA GLU A 147 27.67 -10.83 6.28
C GLU A 147 28.45 -9.62 6.79
N GLN A 148 28.03 -9.03 7.91
CA GLN A 148 28.74 -7.92 8.56
C GLN A 148 30.09 -8.32 9.15
N GLU A 149 30.24 -9.56 9.62
CA GLU A 149 31.45 -10.09 10.21
C GLU A 149 32.43 -10.70 9.19
N ALA A 150 32.01 -10.86 7.94
CA ALA A 150 32.78 -11.56 6.94
C ALA A 150 33.71 -10.62 6.12
N ASP A 151 34.82 -11.17 5.66
CA ASP A 151 35.69 -10.51 4.69
C ASP A 151 35.02 -10.37 3.34
N PHE A 152 35.31 -9.30 2.59
CA PHE A 152 34.69 -8.94 1.30
C PHE A 152 34.86 -10.01 0.20
N GLU A 153 35.71 -11.00 0.40
CA GLU A 153 36.03 -12.04 -0.62
C GLU A 153 35.12 -13.28 -0.58
N LYS A 154 34.17 -13.38 0.39
CA LYS A 154 33.32 -14.56 0.54
C LYS A 154 31.96 -14.37 -0.16
N ASP A 155 31.60 -15.31 -1.04
CA ASP A 155 30.29 -15.40 -1.70
C ASP A 155 29.30 -16.30 -0.93
N GLY A 156 27.99 -16.13 -1.18
CA GLY A 156 26.95 -17.04 -0.68
C GLY A 156 25.92 -16.49 0.31
N TRP A 157 26.01 -15.20 0.65
CA TRP A 157 25.17 -14.53 1.66
C TRP A 157 23.68 -14.42 1.33
N ALA A 158 23.35 -14.39 0.03
CA ALA A 158 21.94 -14.31 -0.40
C ALA A 158 21.09 -15.48 0.08
N THR A 159 21.66 -16.69 0.13
CA THR A 159 20.99 -17.90 0.64
C THR A 159 20.78 -17.82 2.14
N SER A 160 21.76 -17.35 2.91
CA SER A 160 21.67 -17.17 4.35
C SER A 160 20.53 -16.21 4.72
N LYS A 161 20.50 -15.03 4.08
CA LYS A 161 19.43 -14.04 4.24
C LYS A 161 18.04 -14.62 3.96
N ALA A 162 17.87 -15.39 2.88
CA ALA A 162 16.61 -16.01 2.53
C ALA A 162 16.14 -17.04 3.58
N ILE A 163 17.04 -17.82 4.19
CA ILE A 163 16.74 -18.78 5.24
C ILE A 163 16.28 -18.04 6.50
N ILE A 164 16.97 -16.98 6.91
CA ILE A 164 16.62 -16.18 8.10
C ILE A 164 15.25 -15.56 7.92
N ILE A 165 14.99 -14.90 6.78
CA ILE A 165 13.68 -14.32 6.45
C ILE A 165 12.59 -15.40 6.49
N SER A 166 12.84 -16.58 5.90
CA SER A 166 11.85 -17.67 5.89
C SER A 166 11.49 -18.15 7.30
N LYS A 167 12.47 -18.28 8.19
CA LYS A 167 12.25 -18.68 9.59
C LYS A 167 11.49 -17.60 10.37
N ALA A 168 11.92 -16.36 10.22
CA ALA A 168 11.31 -15.21 10.91
C ALA A 168 9.88 -14.96 10.47
N MET A 169 9.60 -15.03 9.17
CA MET A 169 8.27 -14.81 8.62
C MET A 169 7.24 -15.83 9.14
N ARG A 170 7.61 -17.10 9.30
CA ARG A 170 6.72 -18.10 9.90
C ARG A 170 6.31 -17.70 11.32
N LYS A 171 7.28 -17.23 12.12
CA LYS A 171 7.05 -16.82 13.51
C LYS A 171 6.19 -15.55 13.57
N VAL A 172 6.57 -14.52 12.85
CA VAL A 172 5.87 -13.22 12.84
C VAL A 172 4.43 -13.35 12.33
N THR A 173 4.19 -14.14 11.27
CA THR A 173 2.84 -14.35 10.74
C THR A 173 1.89 -14.93 11.80
N GLN A 174 2.36 -15.87 12.62
CA GLN A 174 1.56 -16.44 13.72
C GLN A 174 1.33 -15.41 14.84
N LEU A 175 2.31 -14.56 15.10
CA LEU A 175 2.23 -13.54 16.14
C LEU A 175 1.22 -12.43 15.84
N ILE A 176 1.19 -11.93 14.61
CA ILE A 176 0.35 -10.78 14.25
C ILE A 176 -1.10 -11.13 13.95
N GLY A 177 -1.42 -12.37 13.62
CA GLY A 177 -2.73 -12.79 13.09
C GLY A 177 -3.94 -12.47 13.98
N ARG A 178 -3.73 -12.16 15.26
CA ARG A 178 -4.77 -11.76 16.21
C ARG A 178 -4.48 -10.42 16.90
N GLN A 179 -3.54 -9.65 16.35
CA GLN A 179 -3.13 -8.36 16.89
C GLN A 179 -3.51 -7.25 15.94
N ARG A 180 -3.80 -6.08 16.47
CA ARG A 180 -4.03 -4.87 15.65
C ARG A 180 -2.71 -4.30 15.13
N ILE A 181 -1.97 -5.12 14.36
CA ILE A 181 -0.67 -4.79 13.79
C ILE A 181 -0.75 -4.85 12.27
N CYS A 182 -0.45 -3.72 11.62
CA CYS A 182 -0.23 -3.62 10.19
C CYS A 182 1.28 -3.68 9.92
N LEU A 183 1.77 -4.77 9.33
CA LEU A 183 3.21 -4.95 9.05
C LEU A 183 3.48 -4.80 7.56
N VAL A 184 4.33 -3.84 7.23
CA VAL A 184 4.65 -3.46 5.85
C VAL A 184 6.16 -3.60 5.63
N PHE A 185 6.53 -4.33 4.58
CA PHE A 185 7.91 -4.42 4.11
C PHE A 185 8.04 -3.75 2.74
N THR A 186 9.02 -2.89 2.57
CA THR A 186 9.44 -2.46 1.24
C THR A 186 10.56 -3.36 0.73
N ASN A 187 10.57 -3.61 -0.58
CA ASN A 187 11.58 -4.45 -1.21
C ASN A 187 11.89 -3.95 -2.62
N GLN A 188 13.14 -4.07 -3.03
CA GLN A 188 13.56 -3.67 -4.37
C GLN A 188 13.36 -4.83 -5.36
N LEU A 189 12.88 -4.50 -6.55
CA LEU A 189 12.88 -5.39 -7.69
C LEU A 189 14.24 -5.36 -8.39
N ARG A 190 14.70 -6.54 -8.77
CA ARG A 190 15.91 -6.73 -9.60
C ARG A 190 15.52 -7.46 -10.87
N VAL A 191 16.10 -7.05 -11.98
CA VAL A 191 15.89 -7.72 -13.26
C VAL A 191 16.77 -8.96 -13.33
N ARG A 192 16.20 -10.10 -13.65
CA ARG A 192 16.95 -11.34 -13.96
C ARG A 192 17.48 -11.24 -15.37
N LEU A 193 18.78 -11.27 -15.53
CA LEU A 193 19.40 -11.33 -16.85
C LEU A 193 19.10 -12.69 -17.51
N GLY A 194 18.78 -12.68 -18.80
CA GLY A 194 18.57 -13.89 -19.60
C GLY A 194 17.18 -14.53 -19.50
N VAL A 195 16.22 -13.91 -18.83
CA VAL A 195 14.83 -14.39 -18.82
C VAL A 195 14.10 -13.83 -20.03
N SER A 196 13.87 -14.68 -21.03
CA SER A 196 13.13 -14.30 -22.25
C SER A 196 11.63 -14.58 -22.17
N PHE A 197 11.17 -15.31 -21.14
CA PHE A 197 9.77 -15.69 -20.94
C PHE A 197 9.39 -15.61 -19.47
N GLY A 198 8.19 -15.12 -19.17
CA GLY A 198 7.65 -14.95 -17.81
C GLY A 198 8.13 -13.66 -17.10
N ASP A 199 7.90 -13.55 -15.80
CA ASP A 199 8.22 -12.36 -15.02
C ASP A 199 9.76 -12.21 -14.88
N PRO A 200 10.37 -11.17 -15.48
CA PRO A 200 11.80 -10.92 -15.41
C PRO A 200 12.26 -10.39 -14.05
N TYR A 201 11.33 -10.12 -13.13
CA TYR A 201 11.65 -9.50 -11.85
C TYR A 201 11.81 -10.52 -10.73
N THR A 202 12.72 -10.22 -9.81
CA THR A 202 12.92 -10.93 -8.54
C THR A 202 13.10 -9.95 -7.42
N THR A 203 12.82 -10.38 -6.20
CA THR A 203 13.00 -9.56 -4.98
C THR A 203 14.20 -10.04 -4.16
N SER A 204 14.81 -9.14 -3.39
CA SER A 204 15.84 -9.49 -2.43
C SER A 204 15.28 -10.36 -1.31
N GLY A 205 16.10 -11.27 -0.75
CA GLY A 205 15.69 -12.14 0.37
C GLY A 205 14.85 -13.35 -0.01
N GLY A 206 14.81 -13.71 -1.30
CA GLY A 206 14.15 -14.93 -1.78
C GLY A 206 12.62 -14.85 -1.81
N LYS A 207 11.97 -16.02 -1.87
CA LYS A 207 10.51 -16.14 -2.02
C LYS A 207 9.72 -16.07 -0.71
N ALA A 208 10.37 -16.13 0.45
CA ALA A 208 9.70 -16.30 1.73
C ALA A 208 8.79 -15.11 2.08
N LEU A 209 9.25 -13.88 1.87
CA LEU A 209 8.46 -12.68 2.14
C LEU A 209 7.19 -12.66 1.28
N GLY A 210 7.34 -12.87 -0.04
CA GLY A 210 6.20 -12.93 -0.95
C GLY A 210 5.23 -14.07 -0.66
N PHE A 211 5.73 -15.21 -0.17
CA PHE A 211 4.87 -16.34 0.23
C PHE A 211 4.00 -16.01 1.44
N HIS A 212 4.58 -15.38 2.48
CA HIS A 212 3.89 -15.05 3.72
C HIS A 212 3.05 -13.79 3.63
N ALA A 213 3.40 -12.84 2.76
CA ALA A 213 2.61 -11.64 2.55
C ALA A 213 1.18 -11.99 2.09
N SER A 214 0.19 -11.37 2.71
CA SER A 214 -1.22 -11.49 2.32
C SER A 214 -1.57 -10.55 1.18
N CYS A 215 -0.88 -9.42 1.09
CA CYS A 215 -0.97 -8.45 0.01
C CYS A 215 0.44 -8.18 -0.55
N ARG A 216 0.58 -8.16 -1.86
CA ARG A 216 1.81 -7.72 -2.54
C ARG A 216 1.47 -6.69 -3.59
N LEU A 217 2.11 -5.56 -3.50
CA LEU A 217 1.96 -4.46 -4.45
C LEU A 217 3.24 -4.32 -5.27
N ARG A 218 3.09 -4.18 -6.57
CA ARG A 218 4.18 -3.83 -7.48
C ARG A 218 3.99 -2.38 -7.95
N LEU A 219 4.95 -1.53 -7.65
CA LEU A 219 4.95 -0.12 -8.01
C LEU A 219 5.85 0.13 -9.20
N LYS A 220 5.37 0.96 -10.12
CA LYS A 220 6.12 1.40 -11.31
C LYS A 220 5.92 2.90 -11.49
N ALA A 221 7.02 3.65 -11.65
CA ALA A 221 6.92 5.03 -12.11
C ALA A 221 6.40 5.05 -13.55
N ALA A 222 5.32 5.78 -13.79
CA ALA A 222 4.61 5.83 -15.08
C ALA A 222 4.78 7.18 -15.81
N GLY A 223 5.51 8.12 -15.23
CA GLY A 223 5.80 9.41 -15.85
C GLY A 223 6.21 10.48 -14.84
N GLN A 224 6.66 11.61 -15.34
CA GLN A 224 7.00 12.80 -14.57
C GLN A 224 5.84 13.80 -14.63
N ILE A 225 5.55 14.43 -13.49
CA ILE A 225 4.62 15.56 -13.41
C ILE A 225 5.45 16.83 -13.46
N LYS A 226 5.12 17.70 -14.42
CA LYS A 226 5.86 18.93 -14.66
C LYS A 226 4.94 20.13 -14.49
N ALA A 227 5.49 21.21 -13.94
CA ALA A 227 4.83 22.50 -13.84
C ALA A 227 5.78 23.62 -14.26
N LYS A 228 5.21 24.71 -14.78
CA LYS A 228 5.96 25.93 -15.05
C LYS A 228 5.94 26.82 -13.80
N VAL A 229 7.11 27.07 -13.25
CA VAL A 229 7.34 28.02 -12.15
C VAL A 229 8.29 29.09 -12.69
N ASP A 230 7.89 30.34 -12.60
CA ASP A 230 8.65 31.50 -13.11
C ASP A 230 9.09 31.35 -14.60
N GLY A 231 8.19 30.76 -15.41
CA GLY A 231 8.43 30.54 -16.84
C GLY A 231 9.34 29.36 -17.18
N LYS A 232 9.92 28.67 -16.19
CA LYS A 232 10.76 27.48 -16.35
C LYS A 232 9.99 26.21 -16.00
N GLU A 233 10.24 25.13 -16.76
CA GLU A 233 9.66 23.82 -16.50
C GLU A 233 10.42 23.11 -15.37
N HIS A 234 9.69 22.65 -14.36
CA HIS A 234 10.20 21.89 -13.24
C HIS A 234 9.45 20.58 -13.09
N VAL A 235 10.17 19.51 -12.73
CA VAL A 235 9.55 18.26 -12.32
C VAL A 235 9.11 18.43 -10.87
N ILE A 236 7.80 18.35 -10.62
CA ILE A 236 7.19 18.57 -9.31
C ILE A 236 6.65 17.26 -8.70
N GLY A 237 6.68 16.16 -9.43
CA GLY A 237 6.18 14.89 -8.96
C GLY A 237 6.33 13.77 -9.98
N ILE A 238 5.80 12.61 -9.64
CA ILE A 238 5.74 11.44 -10.51
C ILE A 238 4.31 10.87 -10.55
N LYS A 239 3.95 10.27 -11.68
CA LYS A 239 2.80 9.39 -11.79
C LYS A 239 3.25 7.97 -11.47
N THR A 240 2.56 7.31 -10.55
CA THR A 240 2.84 5.92 -10.13
C THR A 240 1.68 5.03 -10.52
N LYS A 241 1.99 3.86 -11.06
CA LYS A 241 1.07 2.75 -11.25
C LYS A 241 1.38 1.67 -10.22
N ALA A 242 0.38 1.32 -9.42
CA ALA A 242 0.44 0.22 -8.47
C ALA A 242 -0.41 -0.95 -8.96
N GLN A 243 0.17 -2.15 -8.98
CA GLN A 243 -0.53 -3.40 -9.30
C GLN A 243 -0.58 -4.28 -8.06
N VAL A 244 -1.75 -4.80 -7.74
CA VAL A 244 -1.96 -5.77 -6.66
C VAL A 244 -1.62 -7.17 -7.20
N VAL A 245 -0.34 -7.57 -7.12
CA VAL A 245 0.14 -8.84 -7.71
C VAL A 245 -0.26 -10.07 -6.89
N LYS A 246 -0.53 -9.91 -5.61
CA LYS A 246 -1.10 -10.94 -4.73
C LYS A 246 -2.08 -10.32 -3.75
N ASN A 247 -3.22 -10.95 -3.60
CA ASN A 247 -4.26 -10.50 -2.68
C ASN A 247 -5.02 -11.68 -2.08
N ARG A 248 -4.99 -11.80 -0.75
CA ARG A 248 -5.79 -12.80 -0.01
C ARG A 248 -7.09 -12.21 0.56
N MET A 249 -7.32 -10.92 0.38
CA MET A 249 -8.48 -10.19 0.91
C MET A 249 -9.48 -9.79 -0.16
N GLY A 250 -9.12 -9.94 -1.41
CA GLY A 250 -9.95 -9.52 -2.55
C GLY A 250 -9.35 -9.96 -3.88
N PRO A 251 -9.88 -9.48 -5.02
CA PRO A 251 -9.38 -9.84 -6.35
C PRO A 251 -7.93 -9.38 -6.54
N PRO A 252 -7.03 -10.26 -6.99
CA PRO A 252 -5.68 -9.85 -7.38
C PRO A 252 -5.69 -9.17 -8.77
N LEU A 253 -4.51 -8.72 -9.22
CA LEU A 253 -4.21 -8.13 -10.53
C LEU A 253 -4.85 -6.77 -10.80
N ARG A 254 -5.60 -6.22 -9.85
CA ARG A 254 -6.15 -4.85 -9.96
C ARG A 254 -5.02 -3.83 -9.96
N THR A 255 -5.24 -2.73 -10.65
CA THR A 255 -4.29 -1.62 -10.73
C THR A 255 -4.92 -0.33 -10.27
N ALA A 256 -4.10 0.54 -9.69
CA ALA A 256 -4.43 1.93 -9.40
C ALA A 256 -3.33 2.83 -9.93
N GLU A 257 -3.70 3.96 -10.53
CA GLU A 257 -2.76 5.00 -10.93
C GLU A 257 -3.05 6.26 -10.11
N PHE A 258 -2.00 6.85 -9.57
CA PHE A 258 -2.09 8.07 -8.76
C PHE A 258 -0.83 8.92 -8.92
N GLN A 259 -0.96 10.17 -8.52
CA GLN A 259 0.13 11.15 -8.58
C GLN A 259 0.79 11.29 -7.22
N ILE A 260 2.11 11.41 -7.23
CA ILE A 260 2.93 11.72 -6.08
C ILE A 260 3.59 13.07 -6.32
N LEU A 261 3.27 14.06 -5.51
CA LEU A 261 3.87 15.39 -5.54
C LEU A 261 4.99 15.46 -4.49
N PHE A 262 6.11 16.09 -4.84
CA PHE A 262 7.29 16.12 -3.97
C PHE A 262 7.12 16.99 -2.73
N ASP A 263 6.14 17.89 -2.73
CA ASP A 263 5.86 18.83 -1.63
C ASP A 263 4.81 18.33 -0.61
N ARG A 264 4.00 17.31 -0.97
CA ARG A 264 2.86 16.85 -0.14
C ARG A 264 2.54 15.36 -0.22
N GLY A 265 3.26 14.60 -1.06
CA GLY A 265 3.02 13.18 -1.24
C GLY A 265 1.89 12.87 -2.22
N ILE A 266 1.02 11.91 -1.91
CA ILE A 266 -0.04 11.43 -2.83
C ILE A 266 -1.12 12.49 -3.01
N ASP A 267 -1.37 12.85 -4.28
CA ASP A 267 -2.52 13.68 -4.70
C ASP A 267 -3.73 12.78 -4.96
N ASP A 268 -4.48 12.51 -3.90
CA ASP A 268 -5.65 11.62 -3.98
C ASP A 268 -6.80 12.28 -4.75
N TYR A 269 -7.05 13.56 -4.53
CA TYR A 269 -8.18 14.28 -5.16
C TYR A 269 -7.98 14.53 -6.65
N GLY A 270 -6.73 14.74 -7.11
CA GLY A 270 -6.43 14.75 -8.54
C GLY A 270 -6.77 13.43 -9.21
N SER A 271 -6.52 12.31 -8.51
CA SER A 271 -6.90 10.98 -8.96
C SER A 271 -8.43 10.78 -8.99
N TRP A 272 -9.17 11.32 -8.03
CA TRP A 272 -10.63 11.29 -8.02
C TRP A 272 -11.21 11.98 -9.25
N LEU A 273 -10.74 13.18 -9.57
CA LEU A 273 -11.22 13.94 -10.72
C LEU A 273 -11.00 13.17 -12.03
N GLN A 274 -9.86 12.48 -12.16
CA GLN A 274 -9.59 11.67 -13.34
C GLN A 274 -10.59 10.50 -13.45
N VAL A 275 -10.84 9.78 -12.38
CA VAL A 275 -11.83 8.66 -12.36
C VAL A 275 -13.24 9.20 -12.62
N MET A 276 -13.62 10.34 -12.01
CA MET A 276 -14.93 10.96 -12.28
C MET A 276 -15.13 11.25 -13.77
N LYS A 277 -14.07 11.67 -14.45
CA LYS A 277 -14.10 11.88 -15.89
C LYS A 277 -14.25 10.55 -16.64
N ASP A 278 -13.45 9.57 -16.32
CA ASP A 278 -13.42 8.27 -17.01
C ASP A 278 -14.75 7.50 -16.87
N TYR A 279 -15.46 7.70 -15.75
CA TYR A 279 -16.77 7.10 -15.47
C TYR A 279 -17.96 8.05 -15.71
N ASN A 280 -17.74 9.19 -16.41
CA ASN A 280 -18.78 10.18 -16.74
C ASN A 280 -19.54 10.74 -15.52
N LEU A 281 -18.90 10.77 -14.34
CA LEU A 281 -19.45 11.40 -13.12
C LEU A 281 -19.27 12.93 -13.15
N VAL A 282 -18.49 13.43 -14.09
CA VAL A 282 -18.25 14.85 -14.38
C VAL A 282 -18.15 15.03 -15.87
N GLN A 283 -18.67 16.15 -16.40
CA GLN A 283 -18.54 16.51 -17.81
C GLN A 283 -17.34 17.45 -18.00
N GLN A 284 -16.54 17.23 -19.02
CA GLN A 284 -15.41 18.10 -19.37
C GLN A 284 -15.64 18.80 -20.70
N GLY A 285 -15.48 20.13 -20.73
CA GLY A 285 -15.49 20.97 -21.92
C GLY A 285 -14.26 21.88 -21.94
N GLY A 286 -13.24 21.52 -22.70
CA GLY A 286 -11.95 22.21 -22.70
C GLY A 286 -11.27 22.12 -21.31
N SER A 287 -10.93 23.28 -20.73
CA SER A 287 -10.32 23.36 -19.39
C SER A 287 -11.34 23.37 -18.23
N TRP A 288 -12.63 23.28 -18.56
CA TRP A 288 -13.71 23.36 -17.58
C TRP A 288 -14.35 22.00 -17.36
N TYR A 289 -14.74 21.77 -16.11
CA TYR A 289 -15.52 20.64 -15.66
C TYR A 289 -16.87 21.10 -15.14
N THR A 290 -17.89 20.28 -15.30
CA THR A 290 -19.22 20.49 -14.72
C THR A 290 -19.60 19.26 -13.92
N TYR A 291 -19.77 19.42 -12.62
CA TYR A 291 -20.30 18.41 -11.74
C TYR A 291 -21.77 18.71 -11.46
N THR A 292 -22.62 17.71 -11.60
CA THR A 292 -24.03 17.79 -11.22
C THR A 292 -24.28 16.87 -10.04
N ASP A 293 -24.69 17.46 -8.93
CA ASP A 293 -24.99 16.72 -7.69
C ASP A 293 -26.25 15.88 -7.88
N SER A 294 -26.16 14.58 -7.65
CA SER A 294 -27.23 13.62 -7.89
C SER A 294 -28.43 13.79 -6.94
N GLU A 295 -28.22 14.34 -5.75
CA GLU A 295 -29.29 14.55 -4.76
C GLU A 295 -29.97 15.93 -4.92
N THR A 296 -29.15 16.99 -5.11
CA THR A 296 -29.68 18.34 -5.14
C THR A 296 -30.01 18.84 -6.53
N GLY A 297 -29.48 18.19 -7.58
CA GLY A 297 -29.57 18.65 -8.98
C GLY A 297 -28.71 19.89 -9.28
N GLU A 298 -27.95 20.39 -8.31
CA GLU A 298 -27.07 21.56 -8.47
C GLU A 298 -25.94 21.25 -9.45
N SER A 299 -25.74 22.12 -10.44
CA SER A 299 -24.64 22.00 -11.40
C SER A 299 -23.59 23.07 -11.12
N ILE A 300 -22.35 22.62 -10.84
CA ILE A 300 -21.23 23.49 -10.49
C ILE A 300 -20.15 23.38 -11.56
N LYS A 301 -19.79 24.54 -12.13
CA LYS A 301 -18.70 24.65 -13.12
C LYS A 301 -17.41 25.08 -12.46
N PHE A 302 -16.30 24.38 -12.75
CA PHE A 302 -15.01 24.61 -12.12
C PHE A 302 -13.84 24.23 -13.02
N MET A 303 -12.64 24.74 -12.72
CA MET A 303 -11.38 24.25 -13.30
C MET A 303 -10.75 23.20 -12.39
N SER A 304 -9.87 22.34 -12.91
CA SER A 304 -9.22 21.26 -12.12
C SER A 304 -8.60 21.77 -10.83
N LYS A 305 -7.92 22.91 -10.84
CA LYS A 305 -7.32 23.54 -9.64
C LYS A 305 -8.33 24.00 -8.58
N GLU A 306 -9.60 24.10 -8.94
CA GLU A 306 -10.70 24.54 -8.06
C GLU A 306 -11.51 23.35 -7.52
N PHE A 307 -11.13 22.12 -7.86
CA PHE A 307 -11.88 20.93 -7.50
C PHE A 307 -12.06 20.80 -5.98
N GLU A 308 -10.98 20.91 -5.22
CA GLU A 308 -11.06 20.85 -3.76
C GLU A 308 -11.86 22.00 -3.18
N SER A 309 -11.57 23.24 -3.59
CA SER A 309 -12.16 24.45 -2.99
C SER A 309 -13.62 24.69 -3.37
N LYS A 310 -14.07 24.22 -4.54
CA LYS A 310 -15.46 24.41 -5.02
C LYS A 310 -16.34 23.17 -4.86
N ILE A 311 -15.76 21.99 -5.02
CA ILE A 311 -16.52 20.74 -5.03
C ILE A 311 -16.40 20.00 -3.71
N LEU A 312 -15.17 19.78 -3.21
CA LEU A 312 -14.91 18.97 -2.04
C LEU A 312 -14.96 19.77 -0.72
N ASN A 313 -15.20 21.07 -0.76
CA ASN A 313 -15.37 21.91 0.41
C ASN A 313 -16.66 21.62 1.21
N ASP A 314 -17.67 21.04 0.57
CA ASP A 314 -18.87 20.53 1.21
C ASP A 314 -18.67 19.07 1.63
N PRO A 315 -18.65 18.74 2.93
CA PRO A 315 -18.42 17.38 3.40
C PRO A 315 -19.46 16.36 2.91
N ALA A 316 -20.73 16.75 2.79
CA ALA A 316 -21.78 15.85 2.32
C ALA A 316 -21.61 15.53 0.83
N ARG A 317 -21.30 16.54 0.02
CA ARG A 317 -20.99 16.35 -1.42
C ARG A 317 -19.74 15.52 -1.60
N LYS A 318 -18.68 15.77 -0.84
CA LYS A 318 -17.46 14.98 -0.86
C LYS A 318 -17.73 13.51 -0.58
N GLU A 319 -18.55 13.21 0.42
CA GLU A 319 -18.92 11.83 0.74
C GLU A 319 -19.71 11.18 -0.39
N ARG A 320 -20.69 11.88 -1.00
CA ARG A 320 -21.43 11.36 -2.16
C ARG A 320 -20.53 11.05 -3.35
N ILE A 321 -19.58 11.94 -3.65
CA ILE A 321 -18.59 11.69 -4.70
C ILE A 321 -17.77 10.45 -4.37
N TYR A 322 -17.29 10.33 -3.13
CA TYR A 322 -16.54 9.15 -2.70
C TYR A 322 -17.34 7.86 -2.86
N GLN A 323 -18.60 7.85 -2.46
CA GLN A 323 -19.50 6.69 -2.63
C GLN A 323 -19.73 6.37 -4.12
N SER A 324 -19.86 7.37 -4.97
CA SER A 324 -19.97 7.17 -6.41
C SER A 324 -18.70 6.56 -7.01
N LEU A 325 -17.52 7.00 -6.57
CA LEU A 325 -16.23 6.39 -6.95
C LEU A 325 -16.13 4.94 -6.47
N CYS A 326 -16.53 4.68 -5.23
CA CYS A 326 -16.56 3.32 -4.69
C CYS A 326 -17.47 2.41 -5.49
N THR A 327 -18.65 2.87 -5.85
CA THR A 327 -19.61 2.11 -6.68
C THR A 327 -19.03 1.82 -8.07
N ALA A 328 -18.39 2.82 -8.69
CA ALA A 328 -17.80 2.67 -10.02
C ALA A 328 -16.58 1.71 -10.03
N LEU A 329 -15.82 1.66 -8.95
CA LEU A 329 -14.54 0.94 -8.88
C LEU A 329 -14.61 -0.38 -8.11
N THR A 330 -15.63 -0.60 -7.28
CA THR A 330 -15.80 -1.87 -6.56
C THR A 330 -16.22 -2.96 -7.52
N MET A 331 -15.49 -4.06 -7.49
CA MET A 331 -15.75 -5.22 -8.32
C MET A 331 -16.91 -6.04 -7.75
N SER A 332 -17.94 -6.28 -8.56
CA SER A 332 -18.97 -7.26 -8.24
C SER A 332 -18.45 -8.67 -8.49
N TYR A 333 -18.74 -9.61 -7.61
CA TYR A 333 -18.47 -11.03 -7.83
C TYR A 333 -19.60 -11.73 -8.61
N GLN A 334 -20.60 -10.97 -9.04
CA GLN A 334 -21.69 -11.47 -9.89
C GLN A 334 -21.32 -11.17 -11.34
N THR A 335 -21.19 -12.23 -12.12
CA THR A 335 -20.82 -12.19 -13.55
C THR A 335 -21.97 -12.62 -14.44
N ASP A 336 -23.21 -12.60 -13.92
CA ASP A 336 -24.38 -13.13 -14.61
C ASP A 336 -24.71 -12.38 -15.92
N ASP A 337 -24.19 -11.16 -16.05
CA ASP A 337 -24.38 -10.32 -17.25
C ASP A 337 -23.20 -10.35 -18.24
N ILE A 338 -22.15 -11.14 -17.99
CA ILE A 338 -21.00 -11.25 -18.89
C ILE A 338 -21.20 -12.44 -19.83
N GLY A 339 -21.46 -12.17 -21.11
CA GLY A 339 -21.50 -13.19 -22.16
C GLY A 339 -20.12 -13.79 -22.43
N ILE A 340 -20.08 -15.03 -22.93
CA ILE A 340 -18.81 -15.67 -23.31
C ILE A 340 -18.08 -14.86 -24.41
N ASP A 341 -18.82 -14.17 -25.25
CA ASP A 341 -18.29 -13.34 -26.34
C ASP A 341 -17.71 -12.02 -25.85
N ASP A 342 -18.00 -11.60 -24.60
CA ASP A 342 -17.48 -10.41 -23.95
C ASP A 342 -16.16 -10.69 -23.19
N VAL A 343 -15.69 -11.93 -23.18
CA VAL A 343 -14.46 -12.33 -22.45
C VAL A 343 -13.28 -12.28 -23.38
N GLU A 344 -12.40 -11.29 -23.19
CA GLU A 344 -11.09 -11.24 -23.84
C GLU A 344 -10.02 -11.89 -22.94
N ILE A 345 -9.27 -12.85 -23.49
CA ILE A 345 -8.09 -13.39 -22.84
C ILE A 345 -6.90 -12.51 -23.21
N GLY A 346 -6.55 -11.59 -22.32
CA GLY A 346 -5.34 -10.79 -22.47
C GLY A 346 -4.09 -11.66 -22.38
N ASN A 347 -3.14 -11.42 -23.29
CA ASN A 347 -1.82 -12.06 -23.27
C ASN A 347 -0.83 -11.35 -22.32
N ASP A 348 -1.32 -10.52 -21.41
CA ASP A 348 -0.48 -9.86 -20.42
C ASP A 348 0.11 -10.90 -19.48
N ASP A 349 1.42 -10.84 -19.28
CA ASP A 349 2.14 -11.71 -18.36
C ASP A 349 1.53 -11.62 -16.97
N VAL A 350 0.86 -12.68 -16.53
CA VAL A 350 0.38 -12.80 -15.16
C VAL A 350 1.61 -12.93 -14.27
N PRO A 351 1.85 -12.00 -13.33
CA PRO A 351 2.98 -12.10 -12.42
C PRO A 351 2.88 -13.40 -11.62
N ILE A 352 3.70 -14.38 -11.92
CA ILE A 352 3.80 -15.60 -11.13
C ILE A 352 4.49 -15.21 -9.81
N GLY A 353 3.75 -15.29 -8.71
CA GLY A 353 4.18 -14.91 -7.37
C GLY A 353 5.34 -15.73 -6.80
#